data_7694ed952bf39e99c392bf87df2c1cf0
#
_entry.id   7694ed952bf39e99c392bf87df2c1cf0
#
_cell.length_a   1.000
_cell.length_b   1.000
_cell.length_c   1.000
_cell.angle_alpha   90.00
_cell.angle_beta   90.00
_cell.angle_gamma   90.00
#
_symmetry.space_group_name_H-M   'P 1'
#
loop_
_entity.id
_entity.type
_entity.pdbx_description
1 polymer ?
#
loop_
_entity_poly.entity_id
_entity_poly.type
_entity_poly.pdbx_seq_one_letter_code
_entity_poly.pdbx_strand_id
1 'polypeptide(L)'
;TYTVRVVSISDQGCTDTAEKTVIVYPKAKTNFTIGSTPQCILGNKFNYVSSTTIKSGTYTLNWQYGDGLTAGNVNSTSHNYSNVHNYNVRLFSTSNFGCLDTVTKQIKTLPMPNAGFTYNYDQKCLKGNDFQFSTNSTVSNGTPMNHNWFYGDNDSTINSTFGQHTYQTDGPFVVRLISSTNIGGCKDTLNKTVNVFPMPLASFTIDNNKQCFKGNQYGFA
;
A
#
# COMPACT_ATOMS: atom_id res chain seq x y z
N THR A 1 36.32 25.16 25.57
CA THR A 1 36.83 26.48 25.97
C THR A 1 38.03 26.80 25.15
N TYR A 2 38.12 28.01 24.61
CA TYR A 2 39.22 28.52 23.81
C TYR A 2 39.66 29.88 24.40
N THR A 3 40.94 30.13 24.42
CA THR A 3 41.46 31.47 24.77
C THR A 3 41.76 32.22 23.48
N VAL A 4 41.13 33.39 23.33
CA VAL A 4 41.42 34.33 22.27
C VAL A 4 42.38 35.40 22.83
N ARG A 5 43.51 35.56 22.16
CA ARG A 5 44.58 36.50 22.55
C ARG A 5 44.73 37.57 21.45
N VAL A 6 44.74 38.82 21.88
CA VAL A 6 45.08 39.95 21.05
C VAL A 6 46.40 40.50 21.56
N VAL A 7 47.32 40.73 20.64
CA VAL A 7 48.62 41.40 20.89
C VAL A 7 48.58 42.71 20.09
N SER A 8 48.78 43.82 20.79
CA SER A 8 48.99 45.13 20.15
C SER A 8 50.48 45.49 20.26
N ILE A 9 51.00 46.06 19.20
CA ILE A 9 52.41 46.50 19.09
C ILE A 9 52.37 47.97 18.62
N SER A 10 53.05 48.87 19.40
CA SER A 10 53.24 50.28 18.98
C SER A 10 54.33 50.35 17.92
N ASP A 11 54.38 51.49 17.26
CA ASP A 11 55.47 51.84 16.29
C ASP A 11 56.89 51.88 16.92
N GLN A 12 56.94 52.04 18.26
CA GLN A 12 58.17 51.97 19.06
C GLN A 12 58.51 50.57 19.57
N GLY A 13 57.68 49.51 19.19
CA GLY A 13 57.94 48.13 19.56
C GLY A 13 57.44 47.75 20.94
N CYS A 14 56.70 48.58 21.68
CA CYS A 14 56.06 48.22 22.96
C CYS A 14 54.85 47.32 22.67
N THR A 15 54.75 46.22 23.41
CA THR A 15 53.70 45.21 23.28
C THR A 15 52.77 45.19 24.47
N ASP A 16 51.48 45.06 24.23
CA ASP A 16 50.47 44.74 25.24
C ASP A 16 49.63 43.56 24.77
N THR A 17 49.09 42.78 25.71
CA THR A 17 48.37 41.54 25.45
C THR A 17 47.12 41.47 26.29
N ALA A 18 45.97 41.25 25.60
CA ALA A 18 44.72 40.97 26.25
C ALA A 18 44.23 39.58 25.85
N GLU A 19 43.71 38.84 26.84
CA GLU A 19 43.15 37.48 26.68
C GLU A 19 41.70 37.44 27.17
N LYS A 20 40.85 36.71 26.36
CA LYS A 20 39.50 36.40 26.77
C LYS A 20 39.19 34.95 26.46
N THR A 21 38.44 34.31 27.33
CA THR A 21 37.98 32.93 27.15
C THR A 21 36.63 32.93 26.47
N VAL A 22 36.47 32.08 25.45
CA VAL A 22 35.20 31.78 24.79
C VAL A 22 34.85 30.32 25.01
N ILE A 23 33.56 30.05 25.24
CA ILE A 23 33.05 28.70 25.45
C ILE A 23 32.22 28.34 24.24
N VAL A 24 32.53 27.21 23.59
CA VAL A 24 31.74 26.61 22.54
C VAL A 24 31.04 25.39 23.13
N TYR A 25 29.76 25.43 23.15
CA TYR A 25 28.91 24.37 23.69
C TYR A 25 28.68 23.26 22.65
N PRO A 26 28.56 22.00 23.09
CA PRO A 26 28.28 20.90 22.18
C PRO A 26 26.88 20.97 21.62
N LYS A 27 26.79 20.72 20.32
CA LYS A 27 25.57 20.53 19.56
C LYS A 27 25.27 19.02 19.48
N ALA A 28 24.02 18.61 19.63
CA ALA A 28 23.60 17.24 19.35
C ALA A 28 23.76 16.95 17.85
N LYS A 29 24.09 15.73 17.50
CA LYS A 29 24.06 15.19 16.14
C LYS A 29 22.73 14.45 15.95
N THR A 30 21.76 15.11 15.37
CA THR A 30 20.40 14.60 15.18
C THR A 30 20.36 13.59 14.06
N ASN A 31 19.81 12.42 14.33
CA ASN A 31 19.49 11.42 13.31
C ASN A 31 18.35 10.52 13.78
N PHE A 32 17.68 9.84 12.83
CA PHE A 32 16.66 8.85 13.11
C PHE A 32 16.56 7.82 11.99
N THR A 33 15.97 6.67 12.30
CA THR A 33 15.59 5.64 11.34
C THR A 33 14.08 5.64 11.12
N ILE A 34 13.66 5.18 9.97
CA ILE A 34 12.26 4.98 9.59
C ILE A 34 12.10 3.49 9.35
N GLY A 35 10.97 2.93 9.78
CA GLY A 35 10.58 1.58 9.43
C GLY A 35 10.36 1.41 7.91
N SER A 36 9.43 0.55 7.51
CA SER A 36 9.15 0.36 6.07
C SER A 36 8.53 1.62 5.44
N THR A 37 9.03 1.99 4.27
CA THR A 37 8.46 3.04 3.40
C THR A 37 8.78 2.68 1.95
N PRO A 38 7.86 2.87 0.96
CA PRO A 38 6.50 3.42 1.13
C PRO A 38 5.52 2.45 1.78
N GLN A 39 4.36 2.94 2.26
CA GLN A 39 3.25 2.13 2.77
C GLN A 39 1.94 2.52 2.10
N CYS A 40 1.01 1.56 2.00
CA CYS A 40 -0.35 1.82 1.53
C CYS A 40 -1.08 2.73 2.51
N ILE A 41 -1.95 3.62 1.99
CA ILE A 41 -2.69 4.56 2.86
C ILE A 41 -3.58 3.83 3.87
N LEU A 42 -4.16 2.70 3.51
CA LEU A 42 -4.94 1.89 4.41
C LEU A 42 -4.02 1.07 5.34
N GLY A 43 -4.18 1.26 6.64
CA GLY A 43 -3.42 0.56 7.67
C GLY A 43 -1.95 0.96 7.78
N ASN A 44 -1.55 2.12 7.22
CA ASN A 44 -0.18 2.61 7.37
C ASN A 44 0.14 2.89 8.84
N LYS A 45 1.38 2.58 9.21
CA LYS A 45 1.96 2.92 10.50
C LYS A 45 3.47 3.06 10.34
N PHE A 46 3.94 4.28 10.30
CA PHE A 46 5.37 4.57 10.21
C PHE A 46 5.97 4.65 11.61
N ASN A 47 6.99 3.84 11.85
CA ASN A 47 7.72 3.84 13.11
C ASN A 47 9.02 4.63 12.94
N TYR A 48 9.32 5.49 13.89
CA TYR A 48 10.49 6.36 13.94
C TYR A 48 11.29 6.09 15.19
N VAL A 49 12.60 5.94 15.06
CA VAL A 49 13.52 5.74 16.19
C VAL A 49 14.69 6.72 16.07
N SER A 50 14.84 7.58 17.06
CA SER A 50 15.98 8.51 17.14
C SER A 50 17.29 7.76 17.38
N SER A 51 18.32 8.16 16.64
CA SER A 51 19.71 7.79 16.87
C SER A 51 20.58 9.04 17.14
N THR A 52 19.96 10.05 17.77
CA THR A 52 20.61 11.31 18.13
C THR A 52 21.66 11.09 19.22
N THR A 53 22.81 11.72 19.09
CA THR A 53 23.91 11.67 20.06
C THR A 53 24.42 13.07 20.40
N ILE A 54 25.00 13.24 21.58
CA ILE A 54 25.69 14.46 21.99
C ILE A 54 27.00 14.11 22.71
N LYS A 55 28.05 14.92 22.51
CA LYS A 55 29.37 14.65 23.09
C LYS A 55 29.37 14.83 24.60
N SER A 56 28.65 15.82 25.15
CA SER A 56 28.48 16.09 26.57
C SER A 56 27.19 16.89 26.81
N GLY A 57 26.60 16.72 27.99
CA GLY A 57 25.31 17.32 28.33
C GLY A 57 24.12 16.42 27.97
N THR A 58 22.94 17.04 27.92
CA THR A 58 21.67 16.40 27.59
C THR A 58 21.01 17.10 26.40
N TYR A 59 19.99 16.48 25.83
CA TYR A 59 19.18 17.09 24.76
C TYR A 59 17.72 16.70 24.89
N THR A 60 16.85 17.50 24.32
CA THR A 60 15.43 17.22 24.10
C THR A 60 15.15 17.01 22.62
N LEU A 61 14.09 16.27 22.31
CA LEU A 61 13.68 15.95 20.94
C LEU A 61 12.29 16.54 20.66
N ASN A 62 12.07 16.93 19.40
CA ASN A 62 10.75 17.30 18.88
C ASN A 62 10.56 16.75 17.49
N TRP A 63 9.49 15.99 17.28
CA TRP A 63 9.12 15.39 16.02
C TRP A 63 8.06 16.23 15.32
N GLN A 64 8.23 16.44 14.02
CA GLN A 64 7.23 17.00 13.12
C GLN A 64 7.01 16.00 11.98
N TYR A 65 5.76 15.55 11.78
CA TYR A 65 5.46 14.48 10.81
C TYR A 65 5.20 15.01 9.39
N GLY A 66 5.08 16.33 9.21
CA GLY A 66 4.88 16.96 7.91
C GLY A 66 3.42 17.09 7.49
N ASP A 67 2.48 16.66 8.34
CA ASP A 67 1.02 16.82 8.19
C ASP A 67 0.42 17.81 9.21
N GLY A 68 1.27 18.54 9.94
CA GLY A 68 0.90 19.47 10.99
C GLY A 68 0.93 18.87 12.40
N LEU A 69 1.04 17.55 12.53
CA LEU A 69 1.12 16.87 13.83
C LEU A 69 2.57 16.74 14.31
N THR A 70 2.72 16.65 15.63
CA THR A 70 4.02 16.65 16.31
C THR A 70 4.03 15.63 17.46
N ALA A 71 5.23 15.20 17.88
CA ALA A 71 5.46 14.51 19.15
C ALA A 71 6.61 15.15 19.90
N GLY A 72 6.49 15.19 21.23
CA GLY A 72 7.48 15.78 22.12
C GLY A 72 8.70 14.89 22.36
N ASN A 73 9.30 15.05 23.52
CA ASN A 73 10.62 14.48 23.89
C ASN A 73 10.58 12.94 24.08
N VAL A 74 10.51 12.21 22.97
CA VAL A 74 10.50 10.74 22.92
C VAL A 74 11.54 10.22 21.95
N ASN A 75 12.25 9.14 22.31
CA ASN A 75 13.23 8.51 21.44
C ASN A 75 12.62 7.67 20.32
N SER A 76 11.43 7.12 20.55
CA SER A 76 10.69 6.36 19.54
C SER A 76 9.23 6.80 19.50
N THR A 77 8.66 6.82 18.31
CA THR A 77 7.27 7.19 18.08
C THR A 77 6.75 6.50 16.83
N SER A 78 5.44 6.49 16.67
CA SER A 78 4.79 6.05 15.43
C SER A 78 3.74 7.07 14.99
N HIS A 79 3.51 7.15 13.68
CA HIS A 79 2.51 8.04 13.11
C HIS A 79 1.80 7.40 11.92
N ASN A 80 0.50 7.66 11.82
CA ASN A 80 -0.37 7.21 10.72
C ASN A 80 -0.83 8.44 9.93
N TYR A 81 -0.85 8.33 8.60
CA TYR A 81 -1.28 9.41 7.71
C TYR A 81 -2.64 9.09 7.09
N SER A 82 -3.46 10.12 6.93
CA SER A 82 -4.82 10.00 6.37
C SER A 82 -4.89 10.29 4.87
N ASN A 83 -3.85 10.89 4.29
CA ASN A 83 -3.84 11.28 2.88
C ASN A 83 -2.66 10.64 2.14
N VAL A 84 -2.86 10.37 0.85
CA VAL A 84 -1.80 9.93 -0.07
C VAL A 84 -0.90 11.12 -0.39
N HIS A 85 0.32 11.10 0.13
CA HIS A 85 1.28 12.20 -0.04
C HIS A 85 2.72 11.77 0.23
N ASN A 86 3.69 12.63 -0.15
CA ASN A 86 5.06 12.57 0.29
C ASN A 86 5.24 13.51 1.49
N TYR A 87 5.50 12.97 2.67
CA TYR A 87 5.66 13.77 3.89
C TYR A 87 7.12 13.95 4.24
N ASN A 88 7.50 15.17 4.64
CA ASN A 88 8.82 15.49 5.16
C ASN A 88 8.78 15.40 6.69
N VAL A 89 9.28 14.30 7.23
CA VAL A 89 9.39 14.09 8.67
C VAL A 89 10.67 14.77 9.16
N ARG A 90 10.55 15.61 10.18
CA ARG A 90 11.66 16.35 10.78
C ARG A 90 11.83 15.96 12.25
N LEU A 91 13.07 15.75 12.63
CA LEU A 91 13.46 15.63 14.04
C LEU A 91 14.36 16.79 14.40
N PHE A 92 13.97 17.51 15.44
CA PHE A 92 14.76 18.58 16.03
C PHE A 92 15.36 18.07 17.35
N SER A 93 16.59 18.43 17.61
CA SER A 93 17.20 18.28 18.92
C SER A 93 17.66 19.62 19.45
N THR A 94 17.47 19.86 20.76
CA THR A 94 17.93 21.06 21.47
C THR A 94 18.79 20.62 22.64
N SER A 95 20.08 21.00 22.66
CA SER A 95 20.94 20.71 23.80
C SER A 95 20.52 21.52 25.02
N ASN A 96 20.95 21.11 26.23
CA ASN A 96 20.77 21.87 27.46
C ASN A 96 21.47 23.25 27.45
N PHE A 97 22.30 23.51 26.42
CA PHE A 97 22.95 24.80 26.17
C PHE A 97 22.24 25.63 25.08
N GLY A 98 21.06 25.20 24.59
CA GLY A 98 20.29 25.89 23.56
C GLY A 98 20.78 25.66 22.13
N CYS A 99 21.77 24.80 21.89
CA CYS A 99 22.22 24.49 20.53
C CYS A 99 21.22 23.60 19.80
N LEU A 100 20.76 24.02 18.63
CA LEU A 100 19.77 23.32 17.80
C LEU A 100 20.42 22.49 16.69
N ASP A 101 19.85 21.34 16.41
CA ASP A 101 20.15 20.53 15.22
C ASP A 101 18.86 19.93 14.65
N THR A 102 18.87 19.65 13.35
CA THR A 102 17.68 19.15 12.64
C THR A 102 18.07 18.19 11.56
N VAL A 103 17.28 17.13 11.40
CA VAL A 103 17.35 16.22 10.26
C VAL A 103 15.95 16.02 9.66
N THR A 104 15.89 15.96 8.33
CA THR A 104 14.65 15.72 7.58
C THR A 104 14.79 14.44 6.77
N LYS A 105 13.77 13.57 6.82
CA LYS A 105 13.65 12.40 5.95
C LYS A 105 12.26 12.35 5.34
N GLN A 106 12.16 11.84 4.12
CA GLN A 106 10.91 11.74 3.41
C GLN A 106 10.32 10.34 3.55
N ILE A 107 9.00 10.27 3.73
CA ILE A 107 8.20 9.05 3.62
C ILE A 107 7.14 9.23 2.55
N LYS A 108 6.56 8.13 2.09
CA LYS A 108 5.52 8.14 1.08
C LYS A 108 4.38 7.21 1.47
N THR A 109 3.15 7.71 1.41
CA THR A 109 1.92 6.92 1.43
C THR A 109 1.45 6.67 0.00
N LEU A 110 0.92 5.48 -0.26
CA LEU A 110 0.47 5.05 -1.58
C LEU A 110 -1.05 4.85 -1.60
N PRO A 111 -1.71 5.15 -2.71
CA PRO A 111 -3.15 4.93 -2.85
C PRO A 111 -3.49 3.45 -2.88
N MET A 112 -4.69 3.11 -2.40
CA MET A 112 -5.29 1.80 -2.61
C MET A 112 -5.84 1.72 -4.03
N PRO A 113 -5.76 0.57 -4.69
CA PRO A 113 -6.57 0.31 -5.87
C PRO A 113 -8.05 0.20 -5.47
N ASN A 114 -8.93 0.41 -6.41
CA ASN A 114 -10.35 0.09 -6.34
C ASN A 114 -10.59 -1.06 -7.32
N ALA A 115 -10.77 -2.27 -6.81
CA ALA A 115 -10.97 -3.46 -7.62
C ALA A 115 -12.36 -3.42 -8.27
N GLY A 116 -12.39 -3.62 -9.58
CA GLY A 116 -13.60 -3.63 -10.39
C GLY A 116 -13.51 -4.62 -11.53
N PHE A 117 -14.61 -5.28 -11.88
CA PHE A 117 -14.70 -6.08 -13.09
C PHE A 117 -16.11 -6.21 -13.61
N THR A 118 -16.21 -6.48 -14.91
CA THR A 118 -17.40 -6.85 -15.64
C THR A 118 -17.28 -8.27 -16.17
N TYR A 119 -18.39 -8.88 -16.52
CA TYR A 119 -18.46 -10.21 -17.11
C TYR A 119 -19.61 -10.28 -18.14
N ASN A 120 -19.50 -11.24 -19.07
CA ASN A 120 -20.42 -11.34 -20.19
C ASN A 120 -21.82 -11.85 -19.79
N TYR A 121 -21.89 -12.76 -18.81
CA TYR A 121 -23.12 -13.35 -18.31
C TYR A 121 -23.04 -13.63 -16.82
N ASP A 122 -24.14 -13.49 -16.10
CA ASP A 122 -24.28 -13.81 -14.69
C ASP A 122 -24.74 -15.27 -14.45
N GLN A 123 -25.26 -15.91 -15.50
CA GLN A 123 -25.77 -17.28 -15.45
C GLN A 123 -25.66 -17.98 -16.80
N LYS A 124 -25.35 -19.28 -16.79
CA LYS A 124 -25.31 -20.18 -17.95
C LYS A 124 -25.69 -21.60 -17.60
N CYS A 125 -26.15 -22.38 -18.60
CA CYS A 125 -26.31 -23.82 -18.42
C CYS A 125 -24.93 -24.50 -18.37
N LEU A 126 -24.84 -25.65 -17.69
CA LEU A 126 -23.58 -26.40 -17.54
C LEU A 126 -22.93 -26.73 -18.90
N LYS A 127 -23.72 -27.17 -19.87
CA LYS A 127 -23.20 -27.45 -21.22
C LYS A 127 -22.95 -26.15 -21.98
N GLY A 128 -21.69 -25.94 -22.41
CA GLY A 128 -21.28 -24.81 -23.19
C GLY A 128 -21.17 -23.50 -22.41
N ASN A 129 -21.03 -23.57 -21.07
CA ASN A 129 -20.70 -22.37 -20.32
C ASN A 129 -19.27 -21.89 -20.67
N ASP A 130 -19.13 -20.60 -20.82
CA ASP A 130 -17.88 -19.88 -21.05
C ASP A 130 -18.07 -18.49 -20.47
N PHE A 131 -17.50 -18.24 -19.31
CA PHE A 131 -17.55 -16.95 -18.63
C PHE A 131 -16.30 -16.16 -18.96
N GLN A 132 -16.49 -14.91 -19.38
CA GLN A 132 -15.42 -13.99 -19.70
C GLN A 132 -15.50 -12.79 -18.75
N PHE A 133 -14.40 -12.46 -18.13
CA PHE A 133 -14.27 -11.41 -17.14
C PHE A 133 -13.26 -10.37 -17.64
N SER A 134 -13.56 -9.11 -17.47
CA SER A 134 -12.65 -8.01 -17.81
C SER A 134 -12.54 -7.05 -16.64
N THR A 135 -11.29 -6.73 -16.21
CA THR A 135 -11.09 -5.77 -15.13
C THR A 135 -11.36 -4.34 -15.59
N ASN A 136 -12.02 -3.57 -14.72
CA ASN A 136 -12.13 -2.12 -14.80
C ASN A 136 -11.61 -1.47 -13.51
N SER A 137 -10.69 -2.14 -12.82
CA SER A 137 -10.03 -1.64 -11.62
C SER A 137 -9.28 -0.34 -11.88
N THR A 138 -9.30 0.54 -10.91
CA THR A 138 -8.66 1.86 -10.98
C THR A 138 -7.76 2.12 -9.78
N VAL A 139 -6.80 3.03 -9.94
CA VAL A 139 -6.01 3.61 -8.86
C VAL A 139 -5.77 5.08 -9.15
N SER A 140 -5.89 5.95 -8.14
CA SER A 140 -5.96 7.41 -8.33
C SER A 140 -4.72 8.04 -8.98
N ASN A 141 -3.55 7.41 -8.88
CA ASN A 141 -2.29 7.92 -9.43
C ASN A 141 -1.86 7.24 -10.74
N GLY A 142 -2.70 6.38 -11.33
CA GLY A 142 -2.40 5.66 -12.57
C GLY A 142 -1.27 4.64 -12.48
N THR A 143 -0.83 4.24 -11.28
CA THR A 143 0.21 3.22 -11.09
C THR A 143 -0.25 1.90 -11.76
N PRO A 144 0.61 1.23 -12.56
CA PRO A 144 0.29 -0.07 -13.12
C PRO A 144 -0.10 -1.09 -12.05
N MET A 145 -1.07 -1.94 -12.38
CA MET A 145 -1.62 -2.94 -11.47
C MET A 145 -1.51 -4.35 -12.06
N ASN A 146 -1.36 -5.32 -11.18
CA ASN A 146 -1.52 -6.73 -11.48
C ASN A 146 -2.91 -7.19 -11.03
N HIS A 147 -3.50 -8.14 -11.77
CA HIS A 147 -4.83 -8.66 -11.52
C HIS A 147 -4.81 -10.17 -11.46
N ASN A 148 -5.29 -10.73 -10.34
CA ASN A 148 -5.38 -12.16 -10.14
C ASN A 148 -6.85 -12.56 -9.99
N TRP A 149 -7.27 -13.53 -10.80
CA TRP A 149 -8.61 -14.08 -10.85
C TRP A 149 -8.65 -15.44 -10.15
N PHE A 150 -9.69 -15.67 -9.35
CA PHE A 150 -10.01 -16.94 -8.72
C PHE A 150 -11.46 -17.24 -9.01
N TYR A 151 -11.76 -18.41 -9.57
CA TYR A 151 -13.08 -18.69 -10.13
C TYR A 151 -14.02 -19.40 -9.15
N GLY A 152 -13.52 -19.80 -7.96
CA GLY A 152 -14.33 -20.38 -6.90
C GLY A 152 -14.42 -21.92 -6.93
N ASP A 153 -13.74 -22.57 -7.85
CA ASP A 153 -13.62 -24.02 -8.02
C ASP A 153 -12.16 -24.51 -7.94
N ASN A 154 -11.29 -23.72 -7.29
CA ASN A 154 -9.84 -23.89 -7.15
C ASN A 154 -9.02 -23.54 -8.40
N ASP A 155 -9.63 -23.08 -9.50
CA ASP A 155 -8.90 -22.59 -10.66
C ASP A 155 -8.69 -21.08 -10.59
N SER A 156 -7.65 -20.59 -11.32
CA SER A 156 -7.23 -19.18 -11.26
C SER A 156 -6.48 -18.75 -12.51
N THR A 157 -6.53 -17.44 -12.80
CA THR A 157 -5.69 -16.77 -13.80
C THR A 157 -4.92 -15.64 -13.13
N ILE A 158 -3.60 -15.63 -13.28
CA ILE A 158 -2.71 -14.71 -12.58
C ILE A 158 -2.12 -13.67 -13.56
N ASN A 159 -2.00 -12.43 -13.09
CA ASN A 159 -1.42 -11.31 -13.83
C ASN A 159 -2.08 -11.01 -15.18
N SER A 160 -3.40 -11.06 -15.23
CA SER A 160 -4.16 -10.82 -16.45
C SER A 160 -5.27 -9.79 -16.25
N THR A 161 -5.41 -8.87 -17.18
CA THR A 161 -6.54 -7.94 -17.24
C THR A 161 -7.84 -8.63 -17.70
N PHE A 162 -7.72 -9.86 -18.20
CA PHE A 162 -8.81 -10.66 -18.70
C PHE A 162 -8.81 -12.04 -18.05
N GLY A 163 -9.98 -12.55 -17.66
CA GLY A 163 -10.20 -13.90 -17.16
C GLY A 163 -11.20 -14.62 -18.05
N GLN A 164 -10.97 -15.93 -18.29
CA GLN A 164 -11.89 -16.81 -18.96
C GLN A 164 -11.96 -18.12 -18.22
N HIS A 165 -13.18 -18.65 -18.01
CA HIS A 165 -13.34 -19.88 -17.25
C HIS A 165 -14.61 -20.65 -17.66
N THR A 166 -14.51 -21.99 -17.63
CA THR A 166 -15.60 -22.94 -17.90
C THR A 166 -15.73 -23.88 -16.71
N TYR A 167 -16.90 -23.89 -16.08
CA TYR A 167 -17.20 -24.74 -14.93
C TYR A 167 -17.59 -26.15 -15.35
N GLN A 168 -17.13 -27.16 -14.61
CA GLN A 168 -17.39 -28.57 -14.87
C GLN A 168 -18.60 -29.12 -14.08
N THR A 169 -19.11 -28.37 -13.12
CA THR A 169 -20.28 -28.70 -12.30
C THR A 169 -21.25 -27.54 -12.26
N ASP A 170 -22.50 -27.81 -11.99
CA ASP A 170 -23.51 -26.78 -11.71
C ASP A 170 -23.38 -26.25 -10.29
N GLY A 171 -23.90 -25.06 -10.06
CA GLY A 171 -23.91 -24.35 -8.78
C GLY A 171 -23.54 -22.88 -8.87
N PRO A 172 -23.59 -22.16 -7.75
CA PRO A 172 -23.08 -20.81 -7.64
C PRO A 172 -21.56 -20.83 -7.41
N PHE A 173 -20.83 -20.00 -8.16
CA PHE A 173 -19.39 -19.82 -8.01
C PHE A 173 -19.05 -18.38 -7.68
N VAL A 174 -18.24 -18.16 -6.64
CA VAL A 174 -17.77 -16.83 -6.25
C VAL A 174 -16.47 -16.51 -7.00
N VAL A 175 -16.59 -15.68 -8.02
CA VAL A 175 -15.44 -15.15 -8.76
C VAL A 175 -14.84 -14.00 -7.95
N ARG A 176 -13.56 -14.10 -7.63
CA ARG A 176 -12.80 -13.12 -6.85
C ARG A 176 -11.68 -12.51 -7.71
N LEU A 177 -11.70 -11.20 -7.87
CA LEU A 177 -10.59 -10.43 -8.43
C LEU A 177 -9.78 -9.78 -7.30
N ILE A 178 -8.46 -9.97 -7.33
CA ILE A 178 -7.52 -9.22 -6.51
C ILE A 178 -6.72 -8.30 -7.43
N SER A 179 -6.86 -6.99 -7.23
CA SER A 179 -6.07 -5.97 -7.92
C SER A 179 -4.98 -5.46 -6.99
N SER A 180 -3.73 -5.44 -7.45
CA SER A 180 -2.58 -5.00 -6.65
C SER A 180 -1.71 -4.03 -7.43
N THR A 181 -1.27 -2.94 -6.77
CA THR A 181 -0.34 -1.98 -7.37
C THR A 181 1.07 -2.57 -7.47
N ASN A 182 1.78 -2.30 -8.57
CA ASN A 182 3.16 -2.78 -8.76
C ASN A 182 4.16 -2.10 -7.81
N ILE A 183 3.81 -0.93 -7.28
CA ILE A 183 4.61 -0.20 -6.30
C ILE A 183 3.92 -0.29 -4.95
N GLY A 184 4.62 -0.83 -3.95
CA GLY A 184 4.12 -0.97 -2.57
C GLY A 184 3.14 -2.12 -2.36
N GLY A 185 2.65 -2.78 -3.42
CA GLY A 185 1.79 -3.96 -3.34
C GLY A 185 0.43 -3.72 -2.66
N CYS A 186 -0.09 -2.49 -2.73
CA CYS A 186 -1.42 -2.17 -2.19
C CYS A 186 -2.49 -2.97 -2.92
N LYS A 187 -3.40 -3.62 -2.19
CA LYS A 187 -4.36 -4.57 -2.75
C LYS A 187 -5.79 -4.20 -2.40
N ASP A 188 -6.67 -4.47 -3.33
CA ASP A 188 -8.11 -4.49 -3.12
C ASP A 188 -8.72 -5.72 -3.77
N THR A 189 -9.89 -6.13 -3.28
CA THR A 189 -10.53 -7.39 -3.68
C THR A 189 -12.01 -7.15 -3.92
N LEU A 190 -12.50 -7.64 -5.07
CA LEU A 190 -13.92 -7.68 -5.39
C LEU A 190 -14.38 -9.11 -5.64
N ASN A 191 -15.52 -9.47 -5.06
CA ASN A 191 -16.18 -10.75 -5.27
C ASN A 191 -17.51 -10.53 -6.00
N LYS A 192 -17.81 -11.39 -6.98
CA LYS A 192 -19.12 -11.48 -7.64
C LYS A 192 -19.48 -12.94 -7.86
N THR A 193 -20.77 -13.27 -7.79
CA THR A 193 -21.26 -14.64 -8.00
C THR A 193 -21.75 -14.80 -9.44
N VAL A 194 -21.38 -15.91 -10.08
CA VAL A 194 -21.97 -16.41 -11.32
C VAL A 194 -22.67 -17.73 -11.04
N ASN A 195 -23.72 -18.05 -11.79
CA ASN A 195 -24.50 -19.27 -11.60
C ASN A 195 -24.41 -20.18 -12.83
N VAL A 196 -24.13 -21.45 -12.57
CA VAL A 196 -24.16 -22.50 -13.57
C VAL A 196 -25.37 -23.39 -13.28
N PHE A 197 -26.29 -23.49 -14.20
CA PHE A 197 -27.49 -24.32 -14.04
C PHE A 197 -27.30 -25.72 -14.59
N PRO A 198 -27.90 -26.74 -13.93
CA PRO A 198 -27.86 -28.11 -14.42
C PRO A 198 -28.54 -28.22 -15.80
N MET A 199 -28.17 -29.24 -16.55
CA MET A 199 -28.81 -29.55 -17.80
C MET A 199 -30.16 -30.29 -17.52
N PRO A 200 -31.23 -29.89 -18.21
CA PRO A 200 -32.48 -30.68 -18.13
C PRO A 200 -32.28 -32.06 -18.79
N LEU A 201 -32.85 -33.06 -18.20
CA LEU A 201 -32.91 -34.39 -18.80
C LEU A 201 -34.21 -34.51 -19.61
N ALA A 202 -34.07 -34.48 -20.93
CA ALA A 202 -35.20 -34.71 -21.80
C ALA A 202 -35.38 -36.22 -22.02
N SER A 203 -36.61 -36.71 -21.83
CA SER A 203 -37.02 -38.07 -22.17
C SER A 203 -38.43 -38.06 -22.74
N PHE A 204 -38.72 -39.01 -23.58
CA PHE A 204 -40.08 -39.27 -24.05
C PHE A 204 -40.28 -40.77 -24.30
N THR A 205 -41.48 -41.19 -24.21
CA THR A 205 -41.90 -42.56 -24.55
C THR A 205 -42.75 -42.53 -25.82
N ILE A 206 -42.71 -43.64 -26.53
CA ILE A 206 -43.57 -43.88 -27.69
C ILE A 206 -44.42 -45.07 -27.32
N ASP A 207 -45.76 -44.97 -27.44
CA ASP A 207 -46.75 -45.98 -27.07
C ASP A 207 -46.57 -47.25 -27.93
N ASN A 208 -46.34 -47.10 -29.22
CA ASN A 208 -46.09 -48.19 -30.15
C ASN A 208 -45.13 -47.74 -31.26
N ASN A 209 -43.89 -48.30 -31.23
CA ASN A 209 -42.83 -47.92 -32.19
C ASN A 209 -42.87 -48.72 -33.47
N LYS A 210 -43.88 -49.59 -33.67
CA LYS A 210 -44.08 -50.38 -34.91
C LYS A 210 -45.55 -50.34 -35.30
N GLN A 211 -45.86 -49.61 -36.34
CA GLN A 211 -47.20 -49.53 -36.91
C GLN A 211 -47.18 -49.74 -38.42
N CYS A 212 -48.30 -50.21 -38.97
CA CYS A 212 -48.47 -50.37 -40.40
C CYS A 212 -48.46 -49.03 -41.08
N PHE A 213 -47.95 -48.97 -42.32
CA PHE A 213 -47.86 -47.72 -43.10
C PHE A 213 -49.19 -47.00 -43.29
N LYS A 214 -50.27 -47.75 -43.43
CA LYS A 214 -51.60 -47.17 -43.59
C LYS A 214 -52.31 -47.12 -42.24
N GLY A 215 -52.75 -45.94 -41.84
CA GLY A 215 -53.50 -45.73 -40.59
C GLY A 215 -52.61 -45.65 -39.34
N ASN A 216 -51.31 -45.33 -39.46
CA ASN A 216 -50.41 -45.16 -38.32
C ASN A 216 -50.78 -43.91 -37.50
N GLN A 217 -50.63 -44.02 -36.19
CA GLN A 217 -50.80 -42.92 -35.23
C GLN A 217 -49.88 -43.18 -34.04
N TYR A 218 -48.98 -42.27 -33.74
CA TYR A 218 -48.04 -42.39 -32.64
C TYR A 218 -48.44 -41.45 -31.52
N GLY A 219 -48.53 -41.94 -30.31
CA GLY A 219 -48.62 -41.19 -29.07
C GLY A 219 -47.24 -40.94 -28.45
N PHE A 220 -46.98 -39.71 -28.03
CA PHE A 220 -45.74 -39.33 -27.33
C PHE A 220 -46.12 -38.78 -25.95
N ALA A 221 -45.43 -39.19 -24.89
CA ALA A 221 -45.59 -38.72 -23.49
C ALA A 221 -44.23 -38.47 -22.81
#